data_e15de21fcb30fa4d11999d932992174f
#
_entry.id   e15de21fcb30fa4d11999d932992174f
#
_cell.length_a   1.000
_cell.length_b   1.000
_cell.length_c   1.000
_cell.angle_alpha   90.00
_cell.angle_beta   90.00
_cell.angle_gamma   90.00
#
_symmetry.space_group_name_H-M   'P 1'
#
loop_
_entity.id
_entity.type
_entity.pdbx_description
1 polymer ?
#
loop_
_entity_poly.entity_id
_entity_poly.type
_entity_poly.pdbx_seq_one_letter_code
_entity_poly.pdbx_strand_id
1 'polypeptide(L)'
;MEPAPIIPFKVQAQVMDWRTENMLMRKLHEFFESFSDKESMHNYGAIWRWRIRRDAGAVKIAIERATACRKEVKHAGGYLNREWSMVFKARREKMGASTI
;
A
#
# COMPACT_ATOMS: atom_id res chain seq x y z
N MET A 1 5.45 1.89 -33.09
CA MET A 1 5.55 1.77 -32.36
C MET A 1 6.18 0.95 -31.60
N GLU A 2 6.32 0.65 -31.25
CA GLU A 2 6.63 0.04 -30.60
C GLU A 2 7.29 -0.15 -29.52
N PRO A 3 7.48 -0.04 -28.94
CA PRO A 3 8.43 -0.09 -27.91
C PRO A 3 8.08 -0.75 -26.67
N ALA A 4 6.89 -0.97 -26.43
CA ALA A 4 6.46 -1.70 -25.26
C ALA A 4 7.18 -3.02 -25.10
N PRO A 5 7.47 -3.74 -26.17
CA PRO A 5 8.19 -5.01 -26.02
C PRO A 5 9.58 -4.89 -25.46
N ILE A 6 10.11 -3.70 -25.41
CA ILE A 6 11.44 -3.48 -24.88
C ILE A 6 11.49 -3.64 -23.38
N ILE A 7 10.36 -3.44 -22.71
CA ILE A 7 10.30 -3.53 -21.26
C ILE A 7 10.11 -4.99 -20.85
N PRO A 8 11.04 -5.56 -20.07
CA PRO A 8 10.89 -6.93 -19.59
C PRO A 8 9.60 -7.08 -18.79
N PHE A 9 8.98 -8.23 -18.92
CA PHE A 9 7.75 -8.53 -18.20
C PHE A 9 7.88 -8.26 -16.71
N LYS A 10 8.99 -8.65 -16.15
CA LYS A 10 9.27 -8.46 -14.74
C LYS A 10 9.21 -6.98 -14.34
N VAL A 11 9.74 -6.11 -15.18
CA VAL A 11 9.72 -4.67 -14.93
C VAL A 11 8.31 -4.13 -15.10
N GLN A 12 7.58 -4.64 -16.10
CA GLN A 12 6.20 -4.21 -16.31
C GLN A 12 5.32 -4.52 -15.11
N ALA A 13 5.55 -5.66 -14.46
CA ALA A 13 4.78 -6.03 -13.29
C ALA A 13 5.03 -5.08 -12.12
N GLN A 14 6.14 -4.38 -12.13
CA GLN A 14 6.50 -3.43 -11.08
C GLN A 14 6.07 -2.00 -11.40
N VAL A 15 5.68 -1.75 -12.65
CA VAL A 15 5.25 -0.41 -13.04
C VAL A 15 3.85 -0.18 -12.53
N MET A 16 3.73 0.85 -11.69
CA MET A 16 2.45 1.20 -11.09
C MET A 16 1.76 2.26 -11.94
N ASP A 17 0.47 2.04 -12.19
CA ASP A 17 -0.36 3.05 -12.83
C ASP A 17 -0.44 4.23 -11.87
N TRP A 18 -0.05 5.42 -12.35
CA TRP A 18 -0.04 6.61 -11.53
C TRP A 18 -1.42 6.96 -10.95
N ARG A 19 -2.48 6.55 -11.64
CA ARG A 19 -3.84 6.80 -11.16
C ARG A 19 -4.13 5.95 -9.93
N THR A 20 -3.70 4.70 -9.95
CA THR A 20 -3.85 3.81 -8.80
C THR A 20 -3.00 4.30 -7.64
N GLU A 21 -1.78 4.70 -7.91
CA GLU A 21 -0.90 5.24 -6.88
C GLU A 21 -1.52 6.48 -6.23
N ASN A 22 -2.00 7.42 -7.05
CA ASN A 22 -2.59 8.64 -6.52
C ASN A 22 -3.89 8.37 -5.76
N MET A 23 -4.69 7.42 -6.25
CA MET A 23 -5.91 7.03 -5.55
C MET A 23 -5.60 6.47 -4.16
N LEU A 24 -4.61 5.61 -4.07
CA LEU A 24 -4.23 5.03 -2.78
C LEU A 24 -3.59 6.04 -1.86
N MET A 25 -2.78 6.96 -2.40
CA MET A 25 -2.23 8.05 -1.60
C MET A 25 -3.34 8.93 -1.03
N ARG A 26 -4.38 9.19 -1.83
CA ARG A 26 -5.53 9.95 -1.36
C ARG A 26 -6.27 9.21 -0.25
N LYS A 27 -6.45 7.90 -0.40
CA LYS A 27 -7.10 7.10 0.65
C LYS A 27 -6.29 7.10 1.93
N LEU A 28 -4.97 7.09 1.82
CA LEU A 28 -4.10 7.20 2.99
C LEU A 28 -4.28 8.55 3.68
N HIS A 29 -4.33 9.63 2.90
CA HIS A 29 -4.59 10.96 3.45
C HIS A 29 -5.91 10.99 4.20
N GLU A 30 -6.96 10.48 3.58
CA GLU A 30 -8.29 10.45 4.20
C GLU A 30 -8.26 9.63 5.48
N PHE A 31 -7.59 8.50 5.47
CA PHE A 31 -7.48 7.65 6.66
C PHE A 31 -6.80 8.40 7.79
N PHE A 32 -5.63 8.99 7.55
CA PHE A 32 -4.91 9.70 8.59
C PHE A 32 -5.64 10.95 9.06
N GLU A 33 -6.25 11.69 8.14
CA GLU A 33 -7.02 12.86 8.51
C GLU A 33 -8.20 12.51 9.42
N SER A 34 -8.81 11.36 9.19
CA SER A 34 -9.95 10.93 10.00
C SER A 34 -9.55 10.65 11.45
N PHE A 35 -8.25 10.51 11.72
CA PHE A 35 -7.71 10.36 13.07
C PHE A 35 -6.97 11.63 13.52
N SER A 36 -7.10 12.72 12.77
CA SER A 36 -6.40 13.98 13.04
C SER A 36 -4.88 13.79 13.06
N ASP A 37 -4.38 12.90 12.21
CA ASP A 37 -2.97 12.54 12.17
C ASP A 37 -2.33 12.94 10.81
N LYS A 38 -2.32 14.24 10.55
CA LYS A 38 -1.70 14.76 9.32
C LYS A 38 -0.19 14.58 9.32
N GLU A 39 0.38 14.51 10.50
CA GLU A 39 1.83 14.38 10.65
C GLU A 39 2.34 13.08 10.08
N SER A 40 1.59 12.00 10.26
CA SER A 40 1.99 10.70 9.70
C SER A 40 2.11 10.75 8.19
N MET A 41 1.20 11.44 7.49
CA MET A 41 1.31 11.57 6.05
C MET A 41 2.49 12.42 5.65
N HIS A 42 2.74 13.51 6.40
CA HIS A 42 3.87 14.37 6.11
C HIS A 42 5.20 13.63 6.28
N ASN A 43 5.32 12.89 7.38
CA ASN A 43 6.59 12.23 7.71
C ASN A 43 6.82 10.92 6.95
N TYR A 44 5.75 10.21 6.63
CA TYR A 44 5.87 8.86 6.07
C TYR A 44 5.26 8.71 4.68
N GLY A 45 4.92 9.81 4.03
CA GLY A 45 4.31 9.76 2.70
C GLY A 45 5.18 9.04 1.68
N ALA A 46 6.50 9.26 1.73
CA ALA A 46 7.42 8.61 0.80
C ALA A 46 7.48 7.10 1.04
N ILE A 47 7.42 6.69 2.30
CA ILE A 47 7.41 5.27 2.65
C ILE A 47 6.15 4.60 2.10
N TRP A 48 5.00 5.24 2.26
CA TRP A 48 3.75 4.69 1.76
C TRP A 48 3.73 4.63 0.25
N ARG A 49 4.28 5.64 -0.42
CA ARG A 49 4.38 5.63 -1.88
C ARG A 49 5.23 4.45 -2.35
N TRP A 50 6.33 4.19 -1.67
CA TRP A 50 7.19 3.03 -1.96
C TRP A 50 6.43 1.71 -1.75
N ARG A 51 5.67 1.62 -0.66
CA ARG A 51 4.88 0.43 -0.36
C ARG A 51 3.81 0.17 -1.41
N ILE A 52 3.17 1.23 -1.89
CA ILE A 52 2.18 1.10 -2.97
C ILE A 52 2.84 0.53 -4.21
N ARG A 53 4.00 1.04 -4.56
CA ARG A 53 4.71 0.56 -5.75
C ARG A 53 5.18 -0.87 -5.58
N ARG A 54 5.48 -1.27 -4.38
CA ARG A 54 5.91 -2.64 -4.12
C ARG A 54 4.74 -3.62 -4.13
N ASP A 55 3.63 -3.27 -3.50
CA ASP A 55 2.43 -4.12 -3.48
C ASP A 55 1.21 -3.26 -3.16
N ALA A 56 0.60 -2.73 -4.19
CA ALA A 56 -0.58 -1.88 -4.05
C ALA A 56 -1.73 -2.64 -3.39
N GLY A 57 -1.88 -3.93 -3.68
CA GLY A 57 -2.93 -4.75 -3.09
C GLY A 57 -2.80 -4.84 -1.58
N ALA A 58 -1.57 -4.99 -1.08
CA ALA A 58 -1.34 -5.04 0.36
C ALA A 58 -1.73 -3.74 1.03
N VAL A 59 -1.38 -2.59 0.41
CA VAL A 59 -1.74 -1.29 0.96
C VAL A 59 -3.25 -1.11 0.98
N LYS A 60 -3.92 -1.47 -0.11
CA LYS A 60 -5.37 -1.36 -0.19
C LYS A 60 -6.06 -2.18 0.89
N ILE A 61 -5.65 -3.43 1.06
CA ILE A 61 -6.23 -4.31 2.06
C ILE A 61 -5.96 -3.77 3.46
N ALA A 62 -4.76 -3.28 3.71
CA ALA A 62 -4.40 -2.72 5.01
C ALA A 62 -5.31 -1.54 5.37
N ILE A 63 -5.54 -0.64 4.41
CA ILE A 63 -6.42 0.52 4.63
C ILE A 63 -7.84 0.04 4.93
N GLU A 64 -8.33 -0.93 4.18
CA GLU A 64 -9.69 -1.45 4.37
C GLU A 64 -9.84 -2.09 5.75
N ARG A 65 -8.85 -2.90 6.16
CA ARG A 65 -8.90 -3.55 7.46
C ARG A 65 -8.82 -2.55 8.60
N ALA A 66 -7.93 -1.59 8.50
CA ALA A 66 -7.79 -0.55 9.52
C ALA A 66 -9.05 0.30 9.62
N THR A 67 -9.69 0.59 8.49
CA THR A 67 -10.92 1.36 8.49
C THR A 67 -12.05 0.56 9.14
N ALA A 68 -12.12 -0.74 8.88
CA ALA A 68 -13.14 -1.59 9.48
C ALA A 68 -13.00 -1.69 10.99
N CYS A 69 -11.78 -1.61 11.50
CA CYS A 69 -11.49 -1.70 12.93
C CYS A 69 -11.30 -0.32 13.56
N ARG A 70 -11.87 0.71 12.95
CA ARG A 70 -11.64 2.10 13.34
C ARG A 70 -11.80 2.36 14.84
N LYS A 71 -12.81 1.76 15.46
CA LYS A 71 -13.06 2.01 16.89
C LYS A 71 -11.93 1.52 17.78
N GLU A 72 -11.14 0.59 17.32
CA GLU A 72 -10.05 0.00 18.10
C GLU A 72 -8.72 0.67 17.82
N VAL A 73 -8.67 1.53 16.80
CA VAL A 73 -7.43 2.19 16.40
C VAL A 73 -7.16 3.37 17.31
N LYS A 74 -6.06 3.31 18.05
CA LYS A 74 -5.62 4.41 18.91
C LYS A 74 -4.55 5.26 18.25
N HIS A 75 -3.67 4.62 17.49
CA HIS A 75 -2.58 5.29 16.79
C HIS A 75 -2.65 4.89 15.32
N ALA A 76 -3.15 5.79 14.49
CA ALA A 76 -3.42 5.49 13.09
C ALA A 76 -2.18 4.97 12.35
N GLY A 77 -1.07 5.66 12.49
CA GLY A 77 0.16 5.28 11.79
C GLY A 77 0.66 3.91 12.19
N GLY A 78 0.73 3.66 13.49
CA GLY A 78 1.22 2.38 13.99
C GLY A 78 0.30 1.23 13.62
N TYR A 79 -1.01 1.45 13.74
CA TYR A 79 -1.98 0.42 13.42
C TYR A 79 -1.93 0.06 11.93
N LEU A 80 -1.93 1.08 11.08
CA LEU A 80 -1.90 0.86 9.64
C LEU A 80 -0.59 0.19 9.20
N ASN A 81 0.52 0.60 9.78
CA ASN A 81 1.82 -0.01 9.52
C ASN A 81 1.80 -1.50 9.86
N ARG A 82 1.23 -1.84 10.99
CA ARG A 82 1.12 -3.23 11.42
C ARG A 82 0.25 -4.04 10.46
N GLU A 83 -0.91 -3.49 10.08
CA GLU A 83 -1.80 -4.17 9.14
C GLU A 83 -1.11 -4.40 7.80
N TRP A 84 -0.42 -3.39 7.29
CA TRP A 84 0.31 -3.54 6.05
C TRP A 84 1.37 -4.64 6.15
N SER A 85 2.12 -4.66 7.24
CA SER A 85 3.17 -5.68 7.43
C SER A 85 2.58 -7.09 7.44
N MET A 86 1.48 -7.28 8.12
CA MET A 86 0.83 -8.58 8.20
C MET A 86 0.29 -9.01 6.83
N VAL A 87 -0.38 -8.11 6.14
CA VAL A 87 -0.95 -8.41 4.83
C VAL A 87 0.16 -8.67 3.82
N PHE A 88 1.18 -7.84 3.81
CA PHE A 88 2.29 -7.98 2.87
C PHE A 88 3.00 -9.32 3.08
N LYS A 89 3.26 -9.68 4.32
CA LYS A 89 3.92 -10.95 4.65
C LYS A 89 3.07 -12.13 4.19
N ALA A 90 1.78 -12.10 4.48
CA ALA A 90 0.88 -13.18 4.07
C ALA A 90 0.84 -13.34 2.56
N ARG A 91 0.79 -12.23 1.83
CA ARG A 91 0.78 -12.26 0.37
C ARG A 91 2.08 -12.81 -0.19
N ARG A 92 3.21 -12.44 0.40
CA ARG A 92 4.51 -12.96 -0.04
C ARG A 92 4.63 -14.46 0.20
N GLU A 93 4.17 -14.94 1.34
CA GLU A 93 4.22 -16.36 1.65
C GLU A 93 3.36 -17.16 0.65
N LYS A 94 2.19 -16.62 0.32
CA LYS A 94 1.32 -17.26 -0.66
C LYS A 94 1.97 -17.32 -2.04
N MET A 95 2.61 -16.22 -2.45
CA MET A 95 3.31 -16.18 -3.73
C MET A 95 4.50 -17.11 -3.74
N GLY A 96 5.26 -17.16 -2.65
CA GLY A 96 6.37 -18.09 -2.53
C GLY A 96 5.94 -19.54 -2.62
N ALA A 97 4.83 -19.86 -1.97
CA ALA A 97 4.29 -21.21 -2.03
C ALA A 97 3.87 -21.59 -3.44
N SER A 98 3.34 -20.65 -4.20
CA SER A 98 2.90 -20.96 -5.55
C SER A 98 4.04 -21.07 -6.55
N THR A 99 5.24 -20.59 -6.22
CA THR A 99 6.40 -20.72 -7.11
C THR A 99 7.13 -22.04 -6.92
N ILE A 100 6.85 -22.74 -5.87
CA ILE A 100 7.46 -24.03 -5.63
C ILE A 100 6.68 -25.13 -6.34
#